data_41bda37343e6d5df6e7b925900553a84
#
_entry.id   41bda37343e6d5df6e7b925900553a84
#
_cell.length_a   1.000
_cell.length_b   1.000
_cell.length_c   1.000
_cell.angle_alpha   90.00
_cell.angle_beta   90.00
_cell.angle_gamma   90.00
#
_symmetry.space_group_name_H-M   'P 1'
#
loop_
_entity.id
_entity.type
_entity.pdbx_description
1 polymer ?
#
loop_
_entity_poly.entity_id
_entity_poly.type
_entity_poly.pdbx_seq_one_letter_code
_entity_poly.pdbx_strand_id
1 'polypeptide(L)'
;MEIIENLLFGDNVKYLQCSKCKVKLSRVDTIVLHSTVGAGAISSALYLGRPDTSVSAHVVVGRDAEVFQLLPFDVKAWHAGKSFHAGRVNLNDCSIGIELDNAGELQRVGDRYYSSFGREYSPDQVYTTEEEGRARYWHSFTEGQFGTTEEICSLLKECYGIKYLVRHSDITPRKTDPGPAFPFDELRKRLKF
;
A
#
# COMPACT_ATOMS: atom_id res chain seq x y z
N MET A 1 -10.36 4.97 13.92
CA MET A 1 -10.94 3.71 13.36
C MET A 1 -10.85 2.58 14.37
N GLU A 2 -11.57 1.46 14.15
CA GLU A 2 -11.50 0.24 14.96
C GLU A 2 -11.57 -1.01 14.06
N ILE A 3 -11.13 -2.16 14.56
CA ILE A 3 -11.23 -3.46 13.86
C ILE A 3 -12.21 -4.35 14.62
N ILE A 4 -13.30 -4.76 13.96
CA ILE A 4 -14.30 -5.69 14.49
C ILE A 4 -14.44 -6.84 13.48
N GLU A 5 -14.33 -8.10 13.94
CA GLU A 5 -14.45 -9.30 13.10
C GLU A 5 -13.59 -9.26 11.82
N ASN A 6 -12.36 -8.75 11.92
CA ASN A 6 -11.39 -8.57 10.83
C ASN A 6 -11.75 -7.49 9.79
N LEU A 7 -12.72 -6.64 10.07
CA LEU A 7 -13.11 -5.50 9.23
C LEU A 7 -12.79 -4.18 9.94
N LEU A 8 -12.39 -3.17 9.16
CA LEU A 8 -12.23 -1.79 9.62
C LEU A 8 -13.59 -1.09 9.71
N PHE A 9 -13.79 -0.32 10.76
CA PHE A 9 -14.92 0.58 10.93
C PHE A 9 -14.43 2.00 11.20
N GLY A 10 -15.06 2.98 10.59
CA GLY A 10 -14.76 4.41 10.72
C GLY A 10 -15.49 5.23 9.67
N ASP A 11 -15.62 6.53 9.87
CA ASP A 11 -16.43 7.42 9.01
C ASP A 11 -15.89 7.50 7.58
N ASN A 12 -14.58 7.32 7.39
CA ASN A 12 -13.90 7.34 6.10
C ASN A 12 -13.68 5.96 5.49
N VAL A 13 -14.22 4.89 6.08
CA VAL A 13 -14.04 3.50 5.62
C VAL A 13 -15.23 3.06 4.76
N LYS A 14 -14.92 2.50 3.58
CA LYS A 14 -15.89 1.91 2.66
C LYS A 14 -15.48 0.46 2.36
N TYR A 15 -16.43 -0.45 2.38
CA TYR A 15 -16.18 -1.86 2.06
C TYR A 15 -16.57 -2.17 0.61
N LEU A 16 -15.57 -2.61 -0.18
CA LEU A 16 -15.74 -3.05 -1.56
C LEU A 16 -15.35 -4.52 -1.67
N GLN A 17 -16.32 -5.40 -1.64
CA GLN A 17 -16.11 -6.84 -1.55
C GLN A 17 -15.29 -7.41 -2.72
N CYS A 18 -14.16 -8.06 -2.40
CA CYS A 18 -13.39 -8.89 -3.31
C CYS A 18 -13.83 -10.36 -3.19
N SER A 19 -14.56 -10.88 -4.17
CA SER A 19 -15.17 -12.21 -4.10
C SER A 19 -14.22 -13.37 -4.47
N LYS A 20 -13.06 -13.07 -5.07
CA LYS A 20 -12.11 -14.10 -5.56
C LYS A 20 -11.22 -14.73 -4.48
N CYS A 21 -11.08 -14.08 -3.33
CA CYS A 21 -10.23 -14.55 -2.23
C CYS A 21 -11.09 -15.16 -1.12
N LYS A 22 -10.85 -16.42 -0.79
CA LYS A 22 -11.66 -17.17 0.18
C LYS A 22 -10.83 -17.97 1.20
N VAL A 23 -9.52 -18.02 1.02
CA VAL A 23 -8.62 -18.80 1.88
C VAL A 23 -8.33 -17.99 3.13
N LYS A 24 -8.61 -18.58 4.29
CA LYS A 24 -8.26 -17.96 5.58
C LYS A 24 -6.77 -18.10 5.87
N LEU A 25 -6.20 -17.06 6.44
CA LEU A 25 -4.83 -17.06 6.95
C LEU A 25 -4.80 -17.75 8.31
N SER A 26 -3.89 -18.71 8.49
CA SER A 26 -3.63 -19.34 9.80
C SER A 26 -2.78 -18.45 10.70
N ARG A 27 -2.11 -17.46 10.13
CA ARG A 27 -1.22 -16.51 10.82
C ARG A 27 -1.18 -15.19 10.05
N VAL A 28 -1.21 -14.10 10.80
CA VAL A 28 -0.98 -12.74 10.29
C VAL A 28 0.07 -12.08 11.18
N ASP A 29 1.24 -11.77 10.65
CA ASP A 29 2.34 -11.17 11.43
C ASP A 29 3.17 -10.15 10.65
N THR A 30 2.77 -9.84 9.43
CA THR A 30 3.48 -8.91 8.55
C THR A 30 2.50 -7.95 7.90
N ILE A 31 2.85 -6.68 7.83
CA ILE A 31 2.21 -5.68 6.97
C ILE A 31 3.15 -5.37 5.82
N VAL A 32 2.64 -5.37 4.60
CA VAL A 32 3.37 -4.98 3.39
C VAL A 32 2.71 -3.73 2.82
N LEU A 33 3.49 -2.64 2.70
CA LEU A 33 3.04 -1.41 2.07
C LEU A 33 3.37 -1.41 0.58
N HIS A 34 2.40 -0.98 -0.21
CA HIS A 34 2.44 -0.86 -1.65
C HIS A 34 2.06 0.56 -2.09
N SER A 35 2.30 0.87 -3.36
CA SER A 35 1.61 1.96 -4.04
C SER A 35 0.89 1.45 -5.29
N THR A 36 -0.28 2.00 -5.56
CA THR A 36 -1.18 1.52 -6.61
C THR A 36 -0.62 1.72 -8.02
N VAL A 37 0.29 2.68 -8.21
CA VAL A 37 0.74 3.18 -9.53
C VAL A 37 -0.47 3.43 -10.44
N GLY A 38 -1.53 4.02 -9.87
CA GLY A 38 -2.85 4.17 -10.47
C GLY A 38 -3.34 5.61 -10.51
N ALA A 39 -4.47 5.79 -11.17
CA ALA A 39 -5.06 7.11 -11.40
C ALA A 39 -5.97 7.61 -10.28
N GLY A 40 -6.25 6.76 -9.25
CA GLY A 40 -7.08 7.10 -8.11
C GLY A 40 -7.46 5.89 -7.26
N ALA A 41 -7.75 6.13 -5.99
CA ALA A 41 -8.00 5.09 -4.99
C ALA A 41 -9.19 4.19 -5.36
N ILE A 42 -10.34 4.77 -5.71
CA ILE A 42 -11.54 3.99 -6.07
C ILE A 42 -11.31 3.12 -7.31
N SER A 43 -10.63 3.62 -8.34
CA SER A 43 -10.35 2.84 -9.55
C SER A 43 -9.39 1.69 -9.27
N SER A 44 -8.39 1.91 -8.42
CA SER A 44 -7.45 0.89 -7.96
C SER A 44 -8.14 -0.16 -7.09
N ALA A 45 -9.00 0.25 -6.17
CA ALA A 45 -9.79 -0.65 -5.33
C ALA A 45 -10.72 -1.53 -6.16
N LEU A 46 -11.44 -0.95 -7.13
CA LEU A 46 -12.29 -1.70 -8.07
C LEU A 46 -11.48 -2.70 -8.90
N TYR A 47 -10.30 -2.29 -9.41
CA TYR A 47 -9.41 -3.19 -10.16
C TYR A 47 -8.95 -4.38 -9.31
N LEU A 48 -8.45 -4.12 -8.09
CA LEU A 48 -7.99 -5.15 -7.15
C LEU A 48 -9.11 -6.11 -6.70
N GLY A 49 -10.37 -5.62 -6.66
CA GLY A 49 -11.56 -6.41 -6.33
C GLY A 49 -12.11 -7.28 -7.47
N ARG A 50 -11.73 -7.01 -8.74
CA ARG A 50 -12.25 -7.70 -9.92
C ARG A 50 -11.96 -9.20 -9.90
N PRO A 51 -12.91 -10.06 -10.29
CA PRO A 51 -12.72 -11.52 -10.30
C PRO A 51 -11.73 -12.01 -11.38
N ASP A 52 -11.52 -11.23 -12.44
CA ASP A 52 -10.68 -11.57 -13.59
C ASP A 52 -9.22 -11.09 -13.47
N THR A 53 -8.83 -10.48 -12.34
CA THR A 53 -7.44 -10.12 -12.04
C THR A 53 -6.76 -11.16 -11.15
N SER A 54 -5.43 -11.29 -11.27
CA SER A 54 -4.62 -12.20 -10.45
C SER A 54 -4.10 -11.57 -9.17
N VAL A 55 -4.39 -10.28 -8.94
CA VAL A 55 -3.90 -9.50 -7.79
C VAL A 55 -5.06 -9.03 -6.91
N SER A 56 -4.81 -8.87 -5.62
CA SER A 56 -5.74 -8.31 -4.65
C SER A 56 -4.98 -7.72 -3.48
N ALA A 57 -5.60 -6.82 -2.71
CA ALA A 57 -5.07 -6.30 -1.46
C ALA A 57 -6.16 -6.32 -0.38
N HIS A 58 -5.79 -6.01 0.86
CA HIS A 58 -6.78 -5.93 1.94
C HIS A 58 -7.40 -4.54 2.00
N VAL A 59 -6.58 -3.50 1.82
CA VAL A 59 -6.98 -2.11 1.97
C VAL A 59 -6.33 -1.26 0.87
N VAL A 60 -7.07 -0.26 0.39
CA VAL A 60 -6.55 0.85 -0.41
C VAL A 60 -6.80 2.15 0.35
N VAL A 61 -5.74 2.95 0.56
CA VAL A 61 -5.80 4.26 1.22
C VAL A 61 -5.69 5.35 0.17
N GLY A 62 -6.72 6.19 0.07
CA GLY A 62 -6.78 7.30 -0.86
C GLY A 62 -6.05 8.54 -0.38
N ARG A 63 -5.86 9.49 -1.28
CA ARG A 63 -5.13 10.74 -1.01
C ARG A 63 -5.86 11.66 -0.03
N ASP A 64 -7.19 11.58 0.01
CA ASP A 64 -8.05 12.36 0.92
C ASP A 64 -8.39 11.56 2.19
N ALA A 65 -7.51 10.60 2.55
CA ALA A 65 -7.65 9.73 3.73
C ALA A 65 -8.88 8.78 3.70
N GLU A 66 -9.57 8.65 2.56
CA GLU A 66 -10.58 7.61 2.41
C GLU A 66 -9.95 6.22 2.38
N VAL A 67 -10.65 5.24 2.90
CA VAL A 67 -10.19 3.86 3.01
C VAL A 67 -11.17 2.92 2.31
N PHE A 68 -10.68 2.11 1.39
CA PHE A 68 -11.45 1.04 0.76
C PHE A 68 -10.95 -0.29 1.27
N GLN A 69 -11.72 -0.99 2.10
CA GLN A 69 -11.40 -2.36 2.48
C GLN A 69 -12.01 -3.34 1.49
N LEU A 70 -11.18 -4.25 0.97
CA LEU A 70 -11.56 -5.24 -0.05
C LEU A 70 -11.74 -6.64 0.53
N LEU A 71 -10.95 -6.97 1.55
CA LEU A 71 -10.90 -8.29 2.18
C LEU A 71 -10.82 -8.14 3.70
N PRO A 72 -11.46 -9.05 4.46
CA PRO A 72 -11.17 -9.21 5.88
C PRO A 72 -9.68 -9.50 6.11
N PHE A 73 -9.10 -9.01 7.19
CA PHE A 73 -7.66 -9.14 7.45
C PHE A 73 -7.18 -10.57 7.70
N ASP A 74 -8.08 -11.49 7.98
CA ASP A 74 -7.79 -12.92 8.12
C ASP A 74 -7.95 -13.72 6.81
N VAL A 75 -8.20 -13.06 5.69
CA VAL A 75 -8.33 -13.69 4.37
C VAL A 75 -7.08 -13.41 3.54
N LYS A 76 -6.52 -14.45 2.91
CA LYS A 76 -5.35 -14.32 2.05
C LYS A 76 -5.62 -13.42 0.85
N ALA A 77 -4.79 -12.40 0.68
CA ALA A 77 -4.74 -11.55 -0.52
C ALA A 77 -3.52 -11.90 -1.40
N TRP A 78 -3.59 -11.55 -2.68
CA TRP A 78 -2.53 -11.78 -3.67
C TRP A 78 -1.83 -10.46 -4.02
N HIS A 79 -0.96 -9.96 -3.09
CA HIS A 79 -0.28 -8.67 -3.22
C HIS A 79 1.25 -8.76 -3.22
N ALA A 80 1.83 -9.78 -2.56
CA ALA A 80 3.28 -9.86 -2.34
C ALA A 80 4.03 -10.63 -3.46
N GLY A 81 3.31 -11.41 -4.30
CA GLY A 81 3.91 -12.22 -5.36
C GLY A 81 4.96 -13.21 -4.83
N LYS A 82 6.00 -13.47 -5.65
CA LYS A 82 7.18 -14.22 -5.21
C LYS A 82 8.01 -13.31 -4.31
N SER A 83 8.00 -13.57 -3.03
CA SER A 83 8.55 -12.71 -1.98
C SER A 83 9.31 -13.51 -0.95
N PHE A 84 10.27 -12.83 -0.27
CA PHE A 84 11.07 -13.40 0.81
C PHE A 84 11.33 -12.33 1.87
N HIS A 85 11.15 -12.69 3.15
CA HIS A 85 11.53 -11.84 4.27
C HIS A 85 11.69 -12.67 5.55
N ALA A 86 12.72 -12.39 6.34
CA ALA A 86 12.96 -13.02 7.65
C ALA A 86 12.86 -14.56 7.62
N GLY A 87 13.49 -15.20 6.61
CA GLY A 87 13.51 -16.66 6.44
C GLY A 87 12.22 -17.26 5.85
N ARG A 88 11.26 -16.44 5.43
CA ARG A 88 9.97 -16.89 4.88
C ARG A 88 9.82 -16.53 3.41
N VAL A 89 9.14 -17.38 2.68
CA VAL A 89 8.77 -17.20 1.27
C VAL A 89 7.25 -17.03 1.15
N ASN A 90 6.79 -16.49 0.02
CA ASN A 90 5.36 -16.34 -0.29
C ASN A 90 4.58 -15.59 0.80
N LEU A 91 4.96 -14.33 1.08
CA LEU A 91 4.40 -13.54 2.17
C LEU A 91 2.87 -13.34 2.08
N ASN A 92 2.24 -13.60 0.94
CA ASN A 92 0.77 -13.68 0.85
C ASN A 92 0.14 -14.63 1.88
N ASP A 93 0.91 -15.60 2.40
CA ASP A 93 0.42 -16.61 3.34
C ASP A 93 0.42 -16.13 4.81
N CYS A 94 0.97 -14.95 5.09
CA CYS A 94 1.10 -14.43 6.46
C CYS A 94 1.08 -12.90 6.57
N SER A 95 0.64 -12.19 5.52
CA SER A 95 0.69 -10.73 5.51
C SER A 95 -0.60 -10.07 5.10
N ILE A 96 -0.75 -8.83 5.55
CA ILE A 96 -1.75 -7.87 5.14
C ILE A 96 -1.10 -6.90 4.15
N GLY A 97 -1.68 -6.75 2.95
CA GLY A 97 -1.26 -5.78 1.94
C GLY A 97 -2.10 -4.51 2.02
N ILE A 98 -1.42 -3.38 2.16
CA ILE A 98 -2.01 -2.03 2.14
C ILE A 98 -1.48 -1.30 0.91
N GLU A 99 -2.38 -0.89 0.03
CA GLU A 99 -2.11 -0.12 -1.17
C GLU A 99 -2.35 1.37 -0.90
N LEU A 100 -1.38 2.20 -1.22
CA LEU A 100 -1.48 3.66 -1.10
C LEU A 100 -1.72 4.25 -2.48
N ASP A 101 -2.79 5.04 -2.64
CA ASP A 101 -3.09 5.69 -3.91
C ASP A 101 -2.00 6.69 -4.28
N ASN A 102 -1.22 6.34 -5.29
CA ASN A 102 -0.08 7.13 -5.73
C ASN A 102 0.29 6.77 -7.17
N ALA A 103 0.74 7.74 -7.95
CA ALA A 103 1.14 7.53 -9.34
C ALA A 103 2.51 6.83 -9.50
N GLY A 104 3.27 6.70 -8.42
CA GLY A 104 4.62 6.12 -8.44
C GLY A 104 5.67 7.09 -8.99
N GLU A 105 6.63 6.55 -9.72
CA GLU A 105 7.68 7.34 -10.37
C GLU A 105 7.12 8.15 -11.53
N LEU A 106 7.58 9.41 -11.65
CA LEU A 106 7.17 10.37 -12.66
C LEU A 106 8.29 10.61 -13.67
N GLN A 107 7.91 10.80 -14.92
CA GLN A 107 8.82 11.23 -15.98
C GLN A 107 8.81 12.76 -16.09
N ARG A 108 9.99 13.38 -16.11
CA ARG A 108 10.13 14.80 -16.40
C ARG A 108 10.30 15.01 -17.90
N VAL A 109 9.44 15.87 -18.48
CA VAL A 109 9.52 16.30 -19.88
C VAL A 109 9.55 17.82 -19.90
N GLY A 110 10.70 18.42 -20.16
CA GLY A 110 10.92 19.85 -19.95
C GLY A 110 10.73 20.22 -18.48
N ASP A 111 9.78 21.11 -18.20
CA ASP A 111 9.44 21.56 -16.84
C ASP A 111 8.19 20.89 -16.27
N ARG A 112 7.70 19.82 -16.91
CA ARG A 112 6.47 19.12 -16.52
C ARG A 112 6.77 17.68 -16.09
N TYR A 113 5.89 17.14 -15.24
CA TYR A 113 6.03 15.80 -14.67
C TYR A 113 4.81 14.94 -15.03
N TYR A 114 5.03 13.73 -15.52
CA TYR A 114 3.99 12.84 -16.01
C TYR A 114 4.09 11.46 -15.38
N SER A 115 2.92 10.90 -15.01
CA SER A 115 2.84 9.49 -14.65
C SER A 115 3.00 8.56 -15.85
N SER A 116 3.21 7.27 -15.61
CA SER A 116 3.26 6.22 -16.62
C SER A 116 1.98 6.10 -17.45
N PHE A 117 0.85 6.58 -16.92
CA PHE A 117 -0.45 6.62 -17.62
C PHE A 117 -0.80 8.01 -18.19
N GLY A 118 0.19 8.91 -18.30
CA GLY A 118 0.08 10.18 -19.02
C GLY A 118 -0.57 11.35 -18.29
N ARG A 119 -0.88 11.24 -16.99
CA ARG A 119 -1.38 12.37 -16.18
C ARG A 119 -0.24 13.29 -15.82
N GLU A 120 -0.46 14.61 -15.99
CA GLU A 120 0.46 15.66 -15.56
C GLU A 120 0.29 15.96 -14.05
N TYR A 121 1.40 16.23 -13.37
CA TYR A 121 1.47 16.61 -11.95
C TYR A 121 2.22 17.94 -11.80
N SER A 122 1.71 18.79 -10.93
CA SER A 122 2.35 20.07 -10.61
C SER A 122 3.61 19.87 -9.74
N PRO A 123 4.59 20.78 -9.78
CA PRO A 123 5.85 20.64 -9.04
C PRO A 123 5.70 20.44 -7.52
N ASP A 124 4.65 20.99 -6.91
CA ASP A 124 4.32 20.82 -5.49
C ASP A 124 3.88 19.39 -5.13
N GLN A 125 3.49 18.60 -6.13
CA GLN A 125 3.14 17.19 -5.98
C GLN A 125 4.32 16.25 -6.27
N VAL A 126 5.54 16.79 -6.46
CA VAL A 126 6.70 16.01 -6.87
C VAL A 126 7.73 15.94 -5.75
N TYR A 127 8.08 14.73 -5.37
CA TYR A 127 9.22 14.42 -4.51
C TYR A 127 10.42 14.03 -5.37
N THR A 128 11.55 14.69 -5.15
CA THR A 128 12.77 14.45 -5.93
C THR A 128 13.80 13.70 -5.09
N THR A 129 14.39 12.67 -5.67
CA THR A 129 15.55 11.96 -5.13
C THR A 129 16.71 12.04 -6.11
N GLU A 130 17.92 11.79 -5.62
CA GLU A 130 19.11 11.60 -6.45
C GLU A 130 19.59 10.15 -6.30
N GLU A 131 19.78 9.47 -7.41
CA GLU A 131 20.27 8.10 -7.45
C GLU A 131 21.36 8.02 -8.53
N GLU A 132 22.58 7.63 -8.15
CA GLU A 132 23.75 7.55 -9.05
C GLU A 132 24.01 8.85 -9.84
N GLY A 133 23.83 10.02 -9.21
CA GLY A 133 24.01 11.33 -9.83
C GLY A 133 22.91 11.73 -10.79
N ARG A 134 21.75 11.05 -10.77
CA ARG A 134 20.60 11.36 -11.59
C ARG A 134 19.40 11.68 -10.72
N ALA A 135 18.70 12.79 -11.03
CA ALA A 135 17.46 13.13 -10.36
C ALA A 135 16.35 12.16 -10.80
N ARG A 136 15.60 11.65 -9.82
CA ARG A 136 14.38 10.86 -10.03
C ARG A 136 13.21 11.56 -9.37
N TYR A 137 12.04 11.45 -9.95
CA TYR A 137 10.85 12.19 -9.56
C TYR A 137 9.74 11.22 -9.19
N TRP A 138 9.06 11.50 -8.10
CA TRP A 138 8.03 10.63 -7.54
C TRP A 138 6.81 11.45 -7.17
N HIS A 139 5.64 10.91 -7.37
CA HIS A 139 4.42 11.52 -6.84
C HIS A 139 4.47 11.51 -5.31
N SER A 140 4.34 12.68 -4.69
CA SER A 140 4.36 12.81 -3.23
C SER A 140 3.11 12.21 -2.59
N PHE A 141 3.23 11.70 -1.37
CA PHE A 141 2.10 11.29 -0.54
C PHE A 141 1.55 12.47 0.24
N THR A 142 0.28 12.39 0.66
CA THR A 142 -0.35 13.41 1.50
C THR A 142 -0.17 13.09 2.99
N GLU A 143 -0.27 14.12 3.84
CA GLU A 143 -0.29 13.93 5.30
C GLU A 143 -1.48 13.07 5.74
N GLY A 144 -2.64 13.24 5.08
CA GLY A 144 -3.82 12.41 5.34
C GLY A 144 -3.58 10.92 5.05
N GLN A 145 -2.91 10.61 3.93
CA GLN A 145 -2.51 9.21 3.63
C GLN A 145 -1.57 8.65 4.70
N PHE A 146 -0.57 9.44 5.11
CA PHE A 146 0.38 9.00 6.13
C PHE A 146 -0.31 8.73 7.47
N GLY A 147 -1.10 9.67 7.98
CA GLY A 147 -1.82 9.53 9.25
C GLY A 147 -2.80 8.36 9.25
N THR A 148 -3.56 8.18 8.15
CA THR A 148 -4.48 7.05 7.99
C THR A 148 -3.73 5.71 7.95
N THR A 149 -2.59 5.66 7.26
CA THR A 149 -1.76 4.46 7.20
C THR A 149 -1.17 4.12 8.57
N GLU A 150 -0.71 5.13 9.33
CA GLU A 150 -0.21 4.98 10.69
C GLU A 150 -1.29 4.40 11.62
N GLU A 151 -2.51 4.94 11.56
CA GLU A 151 -3.64 4.47 12.37
C GLU A 151 -4.01 3.01 12.04
N ILE A 152 -4.14 2.65 10.75
CA ILE A 152 -4.42 1.28 10.33
C ILE A 152 -3.31 0.32 10.79
N CYS A 153 -2.04 0.68 10.59
CA CYS A 153 -0.91 -0.15 11.00
C CYS A 153 -0.85 -0.33 12.53
N SER A 154 -1.20 0.69 13.32
CA SER A 154 -1.29 0.61 14.78
C SER A 154 -2.37 -0.38 15.21
N LEU A 155 -3.57 -0.25 14.68
CA LEU A 155 -4.69 -1.16 14.96
C LEU A 155 -4.36 -2.61 14.59
N LEU A 156 -3.75 -2.82 13.42
CA LEU A 156 -3.33 -4.16 12.99
C LEU A 156 -2.26 -4.74 13.91
N LYS A 157 -1.30 -3.91 14.36
CA LYS A 157 -0.26 -4.35 15.29
C LYS A 157 -0.84 -4.79 16.61
N GLU A 158 -1.83 -4.08 17.13
CA GLU A 158 -2.52 -4.42 18.38
C GLU A 158 -3.37 -5.70 18.24
N CYS A 159 -4.16 -5.80 17.16
CA CYS A 159 -5.10 -6.91 16.97
C CYS A 159 -4.43 -8.23 16.58
N TYR A 160 -3.35 -8.20 15.77
CA TYR A 160 -2.74 -9.40 15.19
C TYR A 160 -1.32 -9.69 15.69
N GLY A 161 -0.76 -8.85 16.54
CA GLY A 161 0.62 -9.01 17.01
C GLY A 161 1.64 -8.95 15.88
N ILE A 162 1.47 -7.99 14.96
CA ILE A 162 2.34 -7.78 13.81
C ILE A 162 3.80 -7.62 14.25
N LYS A 163 4.69 -8.40 13.64
CA LYS A 163 6.13 -8.39 13.92
C LYS A 163 6.92 -7.60 12.89
N TYR A 164 6.43 -7.53 11.66
CA TYR A 164 7.14 -6.93 10.54
C TYR A 164 6.27 -5.93 9.81
N LEU A 165 6.79 -4.73 9.65
CA LEU A 165 6.28 -3.71 8.74
C LEU A 165 7.34 -3.51 7.65
N VAL A 166 7.00 -3.82 6.40
CA VAL A 166 7.92 -3.84 5.26
C VAL A 166 7.31 -3.16 4.04
N ARG A 167 8.19 -2.69 3.15
CA ARG A 167 7.81 -2.23 1.81
C ARG A 167 7.78 -3.43 0.86
N HIS A 168 7.06 -3.32 -0.24
CA HIS A 168 7.11 -4.32 -1.31
C HIS A 168 8.54 -4.49 -1.85
N SER A 169 9.29 -3.40 -1.99
CA SER A 169 10.70 -3.42 -2.38
C SER A 169 11.63 -4.17 -1.41
N ASP A 170 11.26 -4.28 -0.13
CA ASP A 170 12.07 -5.01 0.86
C ASP A 170 11.92 -6.54 0.74
N ILE A 171 10.86 -7.00 0.10
CA ILE A 171 10.52 -8.43 0.02
C ILE A 171 10.71 -9.03 -1.37
N THR A 172 10.96 -8.19 -2.38
CA THR A 172 11.31 -8.63 -3.74
C THR A 172 12.07 -7.55 -4.50
N PRO A 173 13.20 -7.90 -5.16
CA PRO A 173 14.02 -6.92 -5.91
C PRO A 173 13.37 -6.43 -7.21
N ARG A 174 12.22 -7.00 -7.58
CA ARG A 174 11.50 -6.63 -8.81
C ARG A 174 10.56 -5.44 -8.62
N LYS A 175 10.46 -4.93 -7.40
CA LYS A 175 9.51 -3.90 -7.01
C LYS A 175 10.21 -2.71 -6.37
N THR A 176 9.66 -1.53 -6.57
CA THR A 176 10.16 -0.27 -6.00
C THR A 176 9.16 0.39 -5.07
N ASP A 177 7.92 -0.11 -5.05
CA ASP A 177 6.83 0.47 -4.27
C ASP A 177 6.99 0.21 -2.74
N PRO A 178 6.48 1.11 -1.90
CA PRO A 178 5.76 2.34 -2.22
C PRO A 178 6.64 3.47 -2.77
N GLY A 179 7.95 3.30 -2.87
CA GLY A 179 8.91 4.30 -3.35
C GLY A 179 9.43 5.22 -2.26
N PRO A 180 10.46 6.04 -2.58
CA PRO A 180 11.16 6.87 -1.60
C PRO A 180 10.36 8.10 -1.15
N ALA A 181 9.28 8.46 -1.86
CA ALA A 181 8.40 9.56 -1.48
C ALA A 181 7.55 9.24 -0.24
N PHE A 182 7.35 7.96 0.10
CA PHE A 182 6.65 7.58 1.32
C PHE A 182 7.62 7.61 2.51
N PRO A 183 7.31 8.33 3.62
CA PRO A 183 8.20 8.45 4.78
C PRO A 183 8.17 7.18 5.65
N PHE A 184 8.61 6.06 5.08
CA PHE A 184 8.52 4.72 5.66
C PHE A 184 9.29 4.58 6.99
N ASP A 185 10.49 5.15 7.07
CA ASP A 185 11.31 5.05 8.29
C ASP A 185 10.69 5.83 9.46
N GLU A 186 10.02 6.95 9.16
CA GLU A 186 9.26 7.71 10.14
C GLU A 186 8.07 6.88 10.65
N LEU A 187 7.32 6.24 9.77
CA LEU A 187 6.21 5.36 10.14
C LEU A 187 6.69 4.22 11.05
N ARG A 188 7.78 3.55 10.69
CA ARG A 188 8.37 2.49 11.52
C ARG A 188 8.77 2.98 12.90
N LYS A 189 9.43 4.14 12.97
CA LYS A 189 9.85 4.76 14.24
C LYS A 189 8.65 5.07 15.14
N ARG A 190 7.58 5.67 14.59
CA ARG A 190 6.36 6.00 15.35
C ARG A 190 5.66 4.76 15.88
N LEU A 191 5.59 3.71 15.07
CA LEU A 191 4.98 2.43 15.41
C LEU A 191 5.93 1.49 16.18
N LYS A 192 7.17 1.86 16.43
CA LYS A 192 8.18 1.07 17.17
C LYS A 192 8.41 -0.32 16.56
N PHE A 193 8.68 -0.37 15.24
CA PHE A 193 9.13 -1.55 14.52
C PHE A 193 10.66 -1.58 14.37
#